data_12b2c746679e9512ac3395fabc133e80
#
_entry.id   12b2c746679e9512ac3395fabc133e80
#
_cell.length_a   1.000
_cell.length_b   1.000
_cell.length_c   1.000
_cell.angle_alpha   90.00
_cell.angle_beta   90.00
_cell.angle_gamma   90.00
#
_symmetry.space_group_name_H-M   'P 1'
#
loop_
_entity.id
_entity.type
_entity.pdbx_description
1 polymer ?
#
loop_
_entity_poly.entity_id
_entity_poly.type
_entity_poly.pdbx_seq_one_letter_code
_entity_poly.pdbx_strand_id
1 'polypeptide(L)'
;MQCKKVTTTREQMLDPAAAEWSSVPGESLKMDATPLANQPSEYIKASRDAKQIGKVKNLMVQAAHNGTDVFFRLTWEDDSQNTEITDTNIFPDGCGILIPLKGGDPPIDEMGSKDFPVNAWFWRADLKDGPRNTVAKGLGSTVFSKTCPIQAKGVWGQGAWAVVFARSLSVAEQKDEAVQLAPGGAVKIGFAVWEGSNGERAGVKSFSKEWRELTLEA
;
A
#
# COMPACT_ATOMS: atom_id res chain seq x y z
N MET A 1 -2.42 -10.69 -10.85
CA MET A 1 -1.27 -9.75 -11.09
C MET A 1 0.00 -10.53 -11.27
N GLN A 2 0.88 -10.09 -12.16
CA GLN A 2 2.20 -10.69 -12.37
C GLN A 2 3.29 -9.75 -11.84
N CYS A 3 4.20 -10.29 -11.03
CA CYS A 3 5.42 -9.62 -10.61
C CYS A 3 6.53 -10.03 -11.58
N LYS A 4 6.88 -9.11 -12.48
CA LYS A 4 7.80 -9.36 -13.60
C LYS A 4 9.25 -9.43 -13.10
N LYS A 5 10.02 -10.41 -13.61
CA LYS A 5 11.45 -10.44 -13.40
C LYS A 5 12.16 -9.40 -14.27
N VAL A 6 13.01 -8.61 -13.66
CA VAL A 6 13.83 -7.56 -14.30
C VAL A 6 15.30 -7.71 -13.89
N THR A 7 16.20 -7.12 -14.66
CA THR A 7 17.67 -7.19 -14.40
C THR A 7 18.25 -5.89 -13.86
N THR A 8 17.39 -5.04 -13.29
CA THR A 8 17.71 -3.69 -12.82
C THR A 8 18.09 -3.67 -11.34
N THR A 9 18.79 -2.62 -10.91
CA THR A 9 19.15 -2.44 -9.51
C THR A 9 17.98 -1.88 -8.68
N ARG A 10 18.08 -1.99 -7.35
CA ARG A 10 17.11 -1.39 -6.44
C ARG A 10 17.02 0.13 -6.61
N GLU A 11 18.14 0.79 -6.78
CA GLU A 11 18.22 2.26 -6.93
C GLU A 11 17.47 2.74 -8.17
N GLN A 12 17.65 2.05 -9.30
CA GLN A 12 16.93 2.35 -10.53
C GLN A 12 15.42 2.13 -10.37
N MET A 13 15.02 0.97 -9.86
CA MET A 13 13.59 0.65 -9.68
C MET A 13 12.90 1.50 -8.61
N LEU A 14 13.65 2.03 -7.63
CA LEU A 14 13.09 2.89 -6.59
C LEU A 14 12.69 4.28 -7.13
N ASP A 15 13.16 4.66 -8.31
CA ASP A 15 12.71 5.90 -8.94
C ASP A 15 11.36 5.70 -9.65
N PRO A 16 10.27 6.38 -9.21
CA PRO A 16 8.96 6.25 -9.85
C PRO A 16 8.94 6.68 -11.33
N ALA A 17 9.90 7.52 -11.76
CA ALA A 17 10.03 8.01 -13.13
C ALA A 17 11.01 7.19 -13.99
N ALA A 18 11.59 6.11 -13.45
CA ALA A 18 12.55 5.30 -14.18
C ALA A 18 11.93 4.67 -15.44
N ALA A 19 12.68 4.68 -16.55
CA ALA A 19 12.25 4.16 -17.84
C ALA A 19 11.94 2.65 -17.78
N GLU A 20 12.57 1.94 -16.87
CA GLU A 20 12.41 0.50 -16.63
C GLU A 20 10.96 0.11 -16.34
N TRP A 21 10.20 1.00 -15.69
CA TRP A 21 8.79 0.79 -15.41
C TRP A 21 7.92 0.66 -16.66
N SER A 22 8.36 1.22 -17.78
CA SER A 22 7.64 1.10 -19.06
C SER A 22 7.56 -0.35 -19.55
N SER A 23 8.49 -1.20 -19.16
CA SER A 23 8.53 -2.62 -19.53
C SER A 23 7.74 -3.51 -18.57
N VAL A 24 7.34 -3.01 -17.39
CA VAL A 24 6.60 -3.77 -16.37
C VAL A 24 5.10 -3.67 -16.64
N PRO A 25 4.39 -4.79 -16.80
CA PRO A 25 2.94 -4.76 -17.00
C PRO A 25 2.22 -4.10 -15.82
N GLY A 26 1.26 -3.24 -16.11
CA GLY A 26 0.40 -2.61 -15.11
C GLY A 26 -1.00 -3.21 -15.09
N GLU A 27 -1.61 -3.27 -13.92
CA GLU A 27 -3.02 -3.62 -13.74
C GLU A 27 -3.74 -2.45 -13.08
N SER A 28 -4.84 -1.99 -13.70
CA SER A 28 -5.71 -0.97 -13.11
C SER A 28 -6.74 -1.63 -12.20
N LEU A 29 -6.69 -1.29 -10.93
CA LEU A 29 -7.59 -1.81 -9.91
C LEU A 29 -8.68 -0.79 -9.59
N LYS A 30 -9.92 -1.25 -9.50
CA LYS A 30 -11.01 -0.46 -8.92
C LYS A 30 -10.84 -0.40 -7.40
N MET A 31 -11.00 0.80 -6.86
CA MET A 31 -10.89 1.07 -5.44
C MET A 31 -12.27 1.41 -4.88
N ASP A 32 -12.60 0.80 -3.76
CA ASP A 32 -13.84 1.04 -3.02
C ASP A 32 -13.59 1.90 -1.77
N ALA A 33 -14.62 2.57 -1.32
CA ALA A 33 -14.59 3.26 -0.03
C ALA A 33 -14.57 2.24 1.12
N THR A 34 -13.76 2.47 2.15
CA THR A 34 -13.87 1.68 3.38
C THR A 34 -15.25 1.85 4.01
N PRO A 35 -15.92 0.75 4.44
CA PRO A 35 -17.24 0.85 5.05
C PRO A 35 -17.23 1.74 6.28
N LEU A 36 -18.12 2.73 6.32
CA LEU A 36 -18.24 3.64 7.45
C LEU A 36 -18.62 2.90 8.74
N ALA A 37 -19.44 1.86 8.62
CA ALA A 37 -19.84 1.01 9.74
C ALA A 37 -18.66 0.31 10.44
N ASN A 38 -17.59 0.00 9.70
CA ASN A 38 -16.41 -0.68 10.21
C ASN A 38 -15.41 0.28 10.89
N GLN A 39 -15.68 1.60 10.89
CA GLN A 39 -14.78 2.55 11.54
C GLN A 39 -14.82 2.38 13.06
N PRO A 40 -13.67 2.32 13.75
CA PRO A 40 -13.64 2.13 15.20
C PRO A 40 -14.08 3.37 16.00
N SER A 41 -14.13 4.55 15.37
CA SER A 41 -14.47 5.81 16.01
C SER A 41 -15.92 6.20 15.73
N GLU A 42 -16.74 6.34 16.78
CA GLU A 42 -18.11 6.84 16.67
C GLU A 42 -18.15 8.28 16.14
N TYR A 43 -17.14 9.09 16.46
CA TYR A 43 -17.01 10.43 15.90
C TYR A 43 -16.88 10.40 14.37
N ILE A 44 -16.05 9.51 13.84
CA ILE A 44 -15.89 9.36 12.38
C ILE A 44 -17.20 8.88 11.76
N LYS A 45 -17.89 7.91 12.37
CA LYS A 45 -19.19 7.44 11.87
C LYS A 45 -20.23 8.57 11.81
N ALA A 46 -20.24 9.43 12.81
CA ALA A 46 -21.21 10.55 12.89
C ALA A 46 -20.84 11.74 12.01
N SER A 47 -19.55 12.01 11.81
CA SER A 47 -19.05 13.21 11.13
C SER A 47 -18.80 13.04 9.63
N ARG A 48 -18.85 11.82 9.09
CA ARG A 48 -18.55 11.53 7.69
C ARG A 48 -19.77 11.02 6.93
N ASP A 49 -19.93 11.48 5.70
CA ASP A 49 -20.85 10.86 4.74
C ASP A 49 -20.10 9.71 4.03
N ALA A 50 -20.69 8.51 4.05
CA ALA A 50 -20.13 7.34 3.37
C ALA A 50 -19.87 7.58 1.87
N LYS A 51 -20.64 8.45 1.22
CA LYS A 51 -20.47 8.81 -0.20
C LYS A 51 -19.24 9.67 -0.47
N GLN A 52 -18.70 10.30 0.56
CA GLN A 52 -17.50 11.15 0.47
C GLN A 52 -16.20 10.41 0.79
N ILE A 53 -16.27 9.14 1.19
CA ILE A 53 -15.10 8.31 1.44
C ILE A 53 -14.69 7.61 0.15
N GLY A 54 -13.39 7.38 0.00
CA GLY A 54 -12.85 6.67 -1.14
C GLY A 54 -12.85 7.52 -2.40
N LYS A 55 -12.18 8.66 -2.39
CA LYS A 55 -12.09 9.57 -3.54
C LYS A 55 -11.34 8.94 -4.71
N VAL A 56 -10.25 8.24 -4.43
CA VAL A 56 -9.49 7.52 -5.46
C VAL A 56 -10.28 6.27 -5.90
N LYS A 57 -10.70 6.26 -7.17
CA LYS A 57 -11.52 5.18 -7.75
C LYS A 57 -10.72 4.14 -8.52
N ASN A 58 -9.55 4.50 -9.00
CA ASN A 58 -8.67 3.61 -9.75
C ASN A 58 -7.24 3.75 -9.25
N LEU A 59 -6.57 2.62 -9.13
CA LEU A 59 -5.16 2.53 -8.79
C LEU A 59 -4.45 1.70 -9.84
N MET A 60 -3.46 2.27 -10.51
CA MET A 60 -2.55 1.53 -11.37
C MET A 60 -1.45 0.90 -10.52
N VAL A 61 -1.27 -0.40 -10.65
CA VAL A 61 -0.25 -1.16 -9.92
C VAL A 61 0.65 -1.88 -10.90
N GLN A 62 1.95 -1.73 -10.72
CA GLN A 62 3.00 -2.47 -11.40
C GLN A 62 3.83 -3.19 -10.34
N ALA A 63 4.21 -4.45 -10.61
CA ALA A 63 5.03 -5.25 -9.71
C ALA A 63 6.21 -5.87 -10.47
N ALA A 64 7.40 -5.77 -9.90
CA ALA A 64 8.62 -6.35 -10.45
C ALA A 64 9.52 -6.90 -9.33
N HIS A 65 10.43 -7.80 -9.69
CA HIS A 65 11.51 -8.26 -8.82
C HIS A 65 12.79 -8.52 -9.64
N ASN A 66 13.94 -8.41 -9.00
CA ASN A 66 15.23 -8.70 -9.66
C ASN A 66 15.91 -9.97 -9.14
N GLY A 67 15.15 -10.84 -8.48
CA GLY A 67 15.64 -12.06 -7.83
C GLY A 67 16.12 -11.86 -6.40
N THR A 68 16.39 -10.62 -5.98
CA THR A 68 16.81 -10.27 -4.61
C THR A 68 15.78 -9.35 -3.95
N ASP A 69 15.29 -8.38 -4.69
CA ASP A 69 14.37 -7.35 -4.24
C ASP A 69 13.06 -7.40 -5.00
N VAL A 70 11.97 -7.00 -4.35
CA VAL A 70 10.66 -6.78 -4.94
C VAL A 70 10.33 -5.30 -4.94
N PHE A 71 9.64 -4.88 -5.99
CA PHE A 71 9.26 -3.50 -6.26
C PHE A 71 7.79 -3.42 -6.60
N PHE A 72 7.10 -2.45 -6.01
CA PHE A 72 5.71 -2.12 -6.37
C PHE A 72 5.63 -0.64 -6.70
N ARG A 73 5.12 -0.30 -7.88
CA ARG A 73 4.81 1.07 -8.27
C ARG A 73 3.30 1.25 -8.26
N LEU A 74 2.83 2.18 -7.43
CA LEU A 74 1.43 2.58 -7.30
C LEU A 74 1.26 3.95 -7.93
N THR A 75 0.29 4.11 -8.83
CA THR A 75 -0.01 5.40 -9.46
C THR A 75 -1.51 5.67 -9.40
N TRP A 76 -1.90 6.86 -8.95
CA TRP A 76 -3.28 7.31 -8.91
C TRP A 76 -3.39 8.78 -9.27
N GLU A 77 -4.53 9.17 -9.85
CA GLU A 77 -4.87 10.56 -10.13
C GLU A 77 -5.16 11.30 -8.81
N ASP A 78 -4.60 12.50 -8.70
CA ASP A 78 -4.74 13.35 -7.53
C ASP A 78 -4.52 14.80 -7.94
N ASP A 79 -5.56 15.60 -7.84
CA ASP A 79 -5.56 17.01 -8.26
C ASP A 79 -4.72 17.91 -7.34
N SER A 80 -4.34 17.43 -6.17
CA SER A 80 -3.61 18.17 -5.15
C SER A 80 -2.42 17.37 -4.61
N GLN A 81 -1.35 18.07 -4.28
CA GLN A 81 -0.21 17.49 -3.57
C GLN A 81 -0.30 17.85 -2.08
N ASN A 82 -0.76 16.93 -1.28
CA ASN A 82 -0.86 17.12 0.17
C ASN A 82 0.32 16.45 0.89
N THR A 83 1.25 17.24 1.39
CA THR A 83 2.51 16.77 2.02
C THR A 83 2.63 17.12 3.50
N GLU A 84 1.62 17.79 4.06
CA GLU A 84 1.58 18.20 5.47
C GLU A 84 0.14 18.34 5.95
N ILE A 85 -0.05 18.42 7.25
CA ILE A 85 -1.36 18.74 7.84
C ILE A 85 -1.48 20.25 7.86
N THR A 86 -2.30 20.80 6.97
CA THR A 86 -2.47 22.26 6.83
C THR A 86 -3.74 22.79 7.50
N ASP A 87 -4.74 21.92 7.70
CA ASP A 87 -6.01 22.24 8.34
C ASP A 87 -6.58 21.00 9.04
N THR A 88 -7.66 21.17 9.78
CA THR A 88 -8.35 20.09 10.51
C THR A 88 -8.85 18.96 9.61
N ASN A 89 -9.06 19.23 8.33
CA ASN A 89 -9.61 18.30 7.34
C ASN A 89 -8.68 17.97 6.17
N ILE A 90 -7.46 18.51 6.14
CA ILE A 90 -6.48 18.23 5.10
C ILE A 90 -5.32 17.47 5.73
N PHE A 91 -5.05 16.30 5.17
CA PHE A 91 -4.01 15.38 5.64
C PHE A 91 -3.03 15.08 4.52
N PRO A 92 -1.83 14.57 4.83
CA PRO A 92 -0.91 14.13 3.79
C PRO A 92 -1.45 12.94 3.02
N ASP A 93 -1.21 12.92 1.70
CA ASP A 93 -1.50 11.80 0.84
C ASP A 93 -0.70 10.57 1.23
N GLY A 94 -1.26 9.41 0.97
CA GLY A 94 -0.60 8.17 1.32
C GLY A 94 -1.11 6.97 0.55
N CYS A 95 -0.30 5.92 0.56
CA CYS A 95 -0.72 4.63 0.03
C CYS A 95 -0.13 3.47 0.84
N GLY A 96 -0.69 2.30 0.66
CA GLY A 96 -0.23 1.11 1.35
C GLY A 96 -0.51 -0.17 0.60
N ILE A 97 0.26 -1.18 0.95
CA ILE A 97 0.17 -2.55 0.46
C ILE A 97 -0.15 -3.45 1.65
N LEU A 98 -1.05 -4.40 1.46
CA LEU A 98 -1.47 -5.34 2.49
C LEU A 98 -1.22 -6.77 1.98
N ILE A 99 -0.59 -7.62 2.79
CA ILE A 99 -0.26 -9.01 2.42
C ILE A 99 -0.55 -9.91 3.63
N PRO A 100 -1.29 -11.02 3.47
CA PRO A 100 -1.47 -11.99 4.55
C PRO A 100 -0.15 -12.52 5.07
N LEU A 101 0.14 -12.34 6.36
CA LEU A 101 1.44 -12.67 6.94
C LEU A 101 1.67 -14.20 7.01
N LYS A 102 0.62 -14.97 7.19
CA LYS A 102 0.65 -16.44 7.30
C LYS A 102 -0.09 -17.13 6.14
N GLY A 103 -0.32 -16.40 5.03
CA GLY A 103 -1.19 -16.89 3.97
C GLY A 103 -2.67 -16.89 4.38
N GLY A 104 -3.47 -17.70 3.68
CA GLY A 104 -4.90 -17.80 3.94
C GLY A 104 -5.73 -16.70 3.29
N ASP A 105 -6.91 -16.42 3.87
CA ASP A 105 -7.90 -15.46 3.35
C ASP A 105 -8.45 -14.55 4.47
N PRO A 106 -7.56 -13.72 5.07
CA PRO A 106 -8.01 -12.82 6.13
C PRO A 106 -9.01 -11.79 5.60
N PRO A 107 -9.94 -11.27 6.43
CA PRO A 107 -10.86 -10.21 6.04
C PRO A 107 -10.06 -8.94 5.68
N ILE A 108 -10.10 -8.54 4.41
CA ILE A 108 -9.29 -7.43 3.90
C ILE A 108 -9.79 -6.08 4.41
N ASP A 109 -11.10 -5.90 4.52
CA ASP A 109 -11.76 -4.68 5.00
C ASP A 109 -11.58 -4.46 6.51
N GLU A 110 -11.27 -5.53 7.25
CA GLU A 110 -10.95 -5.49 8.68
C GLU A 110 -9.44 -5.44 8.97
N MET A 111 -8.59 -5.47 7.92
CA MET A 111 -7.13 -5.54 8.07
C MET A 111 -6.66 -6.80 8.83
N GLY A 112 -7.22 -7.94 8.43
CA GLY A 112 -6.91 -9.23 9.04
C GLY A 112 -7.69 -9.54 10.31
N SER A 113 -7.21 -10.54 11.04
CA SER A 113 -7.77 -10.96 12.32
C SER A 113 -6.65 -11.48 13.25
N LYS A 114 -7.00 -11.82 14.49
CA LYS A 114 -6.05 -12.36 15.47
C LYS A 114 -5.36 -13.63 14.95
N ASP A 115 -6.11 -14.50 14.27
CA ASP A 115 -5.60 -15.76 13.75
C ASP A 115 -4.93 -15.62 12.37
N PHE A 116 -5.38 -14.65 11.60
CA PHE A 116 -4.88 -14.33 10.25
C PHE A 116 -4.37 -12.89 10.17
N PRO A 117 -3.19 -12.62 10.77
CA PRO A 117 -2.59 -11.29 10.72
C PRO A 117 -2.15 -10.91 9.31
N VAL A 118 -2.07 -9.63 9.07
CA VAL A 118 -1.59 -9.06 7.80
C VAL A 118 -0.37 -8.19 8.04
N ASN A 119 0.57 -8.24 7.09
CA ASN A 119 1.69 -7.32 7.01
C ASN A 119 1.28 -6.16 6.10
N ALA A 120 1.45 -4.94 6.55
CA ALA A 120 1.16 -3.76 5.76
C ALA A 120 2.40 -2.87 5.60
N TRP A 121 2.59 -2.41 4.36
CA TRP A 121 3.59 -1.42 3.99
C TRP A 121 2.87 -0.11 3.80
N PHE A 122 3.33 0.92 4.45
CA PHE A 122 2.66 2.21 4.46
C PHE A 122 3.63 3.34 4.14
N TRP A 123 3.28 4.15 3.16
CA TRP A 123 3.95 5.40 2.83
C TRP A 123 2.97 6.56 2.98
N ARG A 124 3.48 7.69 3.44
CA ARG A 124 2.74 8.95 3.51
C ARG A 124 3.68 10.10 3.16
N ALA A 125 3.17 11.12 2.47
CA ALA A 125 3.96 12.17 1.86
C ALA A 125 4.73 13.05 2.86
N ASP A 126 4.30 13.12 4.14
CA ASP A 126 4.99 13.86 5.20
C ASP A 126 6.05 13.05 5.97
N LEU A 127 6.13 11.74 5.76
CA LEU A 127 7.08 10.88 6.47
C LEU A 127 8.49 11.05 5.90
N LYS A 128 9.26 11.98 6.48
CA LYS A 128 10.65 12.27 6.07
C LYS A 128 11.64 11.15 6.38
N ASP A 129 11.33 10.31 7.36
CA ASP A 129 12.13 9.17 7.81
C ASP A 129 11.77 7.86 7.11
N GLY A 130 10.95 7.92 6.04
CA GLY A 130 10.60 6.81 5.17
C GLY A 130 9.31 6.08 5.54
N PRO A 131 9.04 4.96 4.83
CA PRO A 131 7.81 4.18 5.01
C PRO A 131 7.75 3.45 6.36
N ARG A 132 6.64 2.79 6.60
CA ARG A 132 6.43 1.96 7.81
C ARG A 132 6.15 0.52 7.40
N ASN A 133 6.76 -0.41 8.11
CA ASN A 133 6.35 -1.80 8.14
C ASN A 133 5.45 -2.02 9.35
N THR A 134 4.27 -2.60 9.16
CA THR A 134 3.29 -2.79 10.22
C THR A 134 2.67 -4.18 10.16
N VAL A 135 2.19 -4.63 11.31
CA VAL A 135 1.36 -5.84 11.42
C VAL A 135 0.01 -5.45 12.01
N ALA A 136 -1.06 -5.91 11.39
CA ALA A 136 -2.42 -5.73 11.90
C ALA A 136 -3.11 -7.09 12.13
N LYS A 137 -3.94 -7.14 13.15
CA LYS A 137 -4.71 -8.31 13.60
C LYS A 137 -6.20 -7.97 13.75
N GLY A 138 -6.68 -7.09 12.89
CA GLY A 138 -8.00 -6.50 12.91
C GLY A 138 -7.95 -4.97 12.99
N LEU A 139 -9.10 -4.32 12.85
CA LEU A 139 -9.22 -2.86 12.92
C LEU A 139 -8.72 -2.31 14.27
N GLY A 140 -7.94 -1.25 14.23
CA GLY A 140 -7.39 -0.60 15.42
C GLY A 140 -6.22 -1.35 16.09
N SER A 141 -5.78 -2.49 15.55
CA SER A 141 -4.71 -3.31 16.11
C SER A 141 -3.34 -3.12 15.47
N THR A 142 -3.19 -2.14 14.57
CA THR A 142 -1.95 -1.91 13.82
C THR A 142 -0.79 -1.58 14.76
N VAL A 143 0.28 -2.36 14.64
CA VAL A 143 1.53 -2.17 15.39
C VAL A 143 2.66 -1.91 14.39
N PHE A 144 3.45 -0.88 14.64
CA PHE A 144 4.66 -0.60 13.86
C PHE A 144 5.77 -1.60 14.24
N SER A 145 6.41 -2.18 13.24
CA SER A 145 7.59 -2.99 13.45
C SER A 145 8.76 -2.16 14.01
N LYS A 146 9.59 -2.75 14.82
CA LYS A 146 10.76 -2.06 15.40
C LYS A 146 11.75 -1.60 14.34
N THR A 147 11.86 -2.36 13.27
CA THR A 147 12.70 -2.06 12.11
C THR A 147 11.86 -2.08 10.84
N CYS A 148 12.17 -1.18 9.91
CA CYS A 148 11.48 -1.11 8.63
C CYS A 148 12.43 -1.53 7.50
N PRO A 149 12.25 -2.71 6.89
CA PRO A 149 13.08 -3.19 5.79
C PRO A 149 12.68 -2.57 4.44
N ILE A 150 11.66 -1.72 4.43
CA ILE A 150 11.06 -1.15 3.23
C ILE A 150 11.69 0.20 2.94
N GLN A 151 11.97 0.47 1.68
CA GLN A 151 12.25 1.80 1.14
C GLN A 151 11.05 2.24 0.31
N ALA A 152 10.76 3.53 0.29
CA ALA A 152 9.78 4.08 -0.62
C ALA A 152 10.18 5.47 -1.11
N LYS A 153 9.77 5.77 -2.35
CA LYS A 153 9.91 7.09 -2.96
C LYS A 153 8.60 7.46 -3.65
N GLY A 154 8.07 8.62 -3.33
CA GLY A 154 6.88 9.19 -3.97
C GLY A 154 7.24 10.43 -4.77
N VAL A 155 6.63 10.58 -5.93
CA VAL A 155 6.71 11.78 -6.78
C VAL A 155 5.29 12.14 -7.21
N TRP A 156 4.92 13.40 -7.00
CA TRP A 156 3.70 13.98 -7.54
C TRP A 156 4.03 14.84 -8.76
N GLY A 157 3.24 14.74 -9.78
CA GLY A 157 3.38 15.55 -10.98
C GLY A 157 2.26 15.28 -11.98
N GLN A 158 1.90 16.28 -12.75
CA GLN A 158 0.85 16.21 -13.77
C GLN A 158 -0.51 15.71 -13.24
N GLY A 159 -0.86 16.07 -11.98
CA GLY A 159 -2.12 15.67 -11.38
C GLY A 159 -2.19 14.20 -10.96
N ALA A 160 -1.05 13.59 -10.64
CA ALA A 160 -0.99 12.21 -10.19
C ALA A 160 0.18 11.97 -9.22
N TRP A 161 0.02 11.02 -8.32
CA TRP A 161 1.09 10.42 -7.55
C TRP A 161 1.63 9.17 -8.25
N ALA A 162 2.94 8.99 -8.17
CA ALA A 162 3.62 7.72 -8.42
C ALA A 162 4.49 7.40 -7.22
N VAL A 163 4.22 6.27 -6.55
CA VAL A 163 4.96 5.84 -5.35
C VAL A 163 5.51 4.45 -5.59
N VAL A 164 6.80 4.29 -5.34
CA VAL A 164 7.46 2.99 -5.40
C VAL A 164 7.82 2.53 -3.99
N PHE A 165 7.48 1.29 -3.70
CA PHE A 165 8.00 0.53 -2.56
C PHE A 165 9.06 -0.46 -3.04
N ALA A 166 10.13 -0.59 -2.30
CA ALA A 166 11.20 -1.57 -2.53
C ALA A 166 11.59 -2.26 -1.23
N ARG A 167 11.78 -3.57 -1.29
CA ARG A 167 12.25 -4.38 -0.15
C ARG A 167 12.92 -5.65 -0.67
N SER A 168 13.84 -6.22 0.11
CA SER A 168 14.33 -7.57 -0.16
C SER A 168 13.19 -8.59 -0.14
N LEU A 169 13.21 -9.54 -1.06
CA LEU A 169 12.21 -10.62 -1.16
C LEU A 169 12.09 -11.38 0.17
N SER A 170 13.23 -11.69 0.79
CA SER A 170 13.30 -12.35 2.08
C SER A 170 13.91 -11.42 3.15
N VAL A 171 13.27 -11.37 4.32
CA VAL A 171 13.72 -10.65 5.50
C VAL A 171 13.72 -11.64 6.66
N ALA A 172 14.74 -12.52 6.69
CA ALA A 172 14.79 -13.68 7.56
C ALA A 172 14.69 -13.36 9.06
N GLU A 173 15.20 -12.19 9.48
CA GLU A 173 15.18 -11.72 10.87
C GLU A 173 13.80 -11.21 11.33
N GLN A 174 12.83 -11.05 10.41
CA GLN A 174 11.52 -10.48 10.66
C GLN A 174 10.38 -11.39 10.19
N LYS A 175 10.51 -12.71 10.34
CA LYS A 175 9.51 -13.68 9.86
C LYS A 175 8.11 -13.47 10.45
N ASP A 176 8.02 -12.92 11.65
CA ASP A 176 6.74 -12.66 12.32
C ASP A 176 6.15 -11.27 12.01
N GLU A 177 6.90 -10.40 11.33
CA GLU A 177 6.52 -9.02 11.03
C GLU A 177 6.57 -8.67 9.54
N ALA A 178 7.18 -9.53 8.71
CA ALA A 178 7.33 -9.31 7.29
C ALA A 178 7.07 -10.60 6.50
N VAL A 179 6.20 -10.52 5.51
CA VAL A 179 5.93 -11.64 4.60
C VAL A 179 7.21 -12.01 3.84
N GLN A 180 7.47 -13.30 3.67
CA GLN A 180 8.59 -13.79 2.89
C GLN A 180 8.13 -14.08 1.47
N LEU A 181 8.83 -13.55 0.47
CA LEU A 181 8.55 -13.71 -0.94
C LEU A 181 9.69 -14.49 -1.61
N ALA A 182 9.39 -15.20 -2.69
CA ALA A 182 10.38 -15.93 -3.47
C ALA A 182 9.99 -15.95 -4.95
N PRO A 183 10.95 -15.91 -5.89
CA PRO A 183 10.68 -16.17 -7.30
C PRO A 183 9.93 -17.49 -7.50
N GLY A 184 9.00 -17.53 -8.42
CA GLY A 184 8.11 -18.69 -8.66
C GLY A 184 6.99 -18.85 -7.63
N GLY A 185 6.96 -18.06 -6.56
CA GLY A 185 5.92 -18.10 -5.54
C GLY A 185 4.70 -17.24 -5.89
N ALA A 186 3.62 -17.43 -5.12
CA ALA A 186 2.42 -16.61 -5.21
C ALA A 186 1.96 -16.17 -3.82
N VAL A 187 1.40 -14.95 -3.72
CA VAL A 187 0.83 -14.40 -2.49
C VAL A 187 -0.42 -13.61 -2.80
N LYS A 188 -1.31 -13.48 -1.82
CA LYS A 188 -2.42 -12.51 -1.89
C LYS A 188 -1.92 -11.13 -1.54
N ILE A 189 -2.43 -10.11 -2.24
CA ILE A 189 -2.04 -8.71 -2.04
C ILE A 189 -3.27 -7.81 -2.13
N GLY A 190 -3.31 -6.78 -1.32
CA GLY A 190 -4.32 -5.73 -1.33
C GLY A 190 -3.68 -4.35 -1.25
N PHE A 191 -4.45 -3.32 -1.57
CA PHE A 191 -3.95 -1.95 -1.69
C PHE A 191 -4.88 -0.96 -1.01
N ALA A 192 -4.31 0.16 -0.58
CA ALA A 192 -5.06 1.28 -0.03
C ALA A 192 -4.43 2.60 -0.47
N VAL A 193 -5.28 3.62 -0.63
CA VAL A 193 -4.87 5.00 -0.94
C VAL A 193 -5.65 5.95 -0.06
N TRP A 194 -4.96 6.94 0.49
CA TRP A 194 -5.52 8.06 1.25
C TRP A 194 -5.32 9.33 0.46
N GLU A 195 -6.40 9.97 0.11
CA GLU A 195 -6.40 11.27 -0.54
C GLU A 195 -6.64 12.35 0.53
N GLY A 196 -5.57 13.09 0.82
CA GLY A 196 -5.50 14.00 1.96
C GLY A 196 -6.45 15.18 1.88
N SER A 197 -6.68 15.75 0.67
CA SER A 197 -7.61 16.86 0.48
C SER A 197 -9.07 16.46 0.72
N ASN A 198 -9.38 15.15 0.59
CA ASN A 198 -10.68 14.59 0.95
C ASN A 198 -10.80 14.28 2.45
N GLY A 199 -9.80 14.66 3.25
CA GLY A 199 -9.75 14.38 4.68
C GLY A 199 -9.57 12.89 5.01
N GLU A 200 -9.04 12.11 4.09
CA GLU A 200 -8.82 10.68 4.29
C GLU A 200 -7.62 10.43 5.18
N ARG A 201 -7.81 9.60 6.19
CA ARG A 201 -6.78 9.20 7.17
C ARG A 201 -7.18 7.94 7.90
N ALA A 202 -6.22 7.20 8.42
CA ALA A 202 -6.42 6.00 9.22
C ALA A 202 -7.40 4.99 8.57
N GLY A 203 -8.57 4.77 9.15
CA GLY A 203 -9.58 3.88 8.61
C GLY A 203 -10.34 4.42 7.39
N VAL A 204 -10.31 5.73 7.14
CA VAL A 204 -11.05 6.39 6.05
C VAL A 204 -10.15 6.47 4.83
N LYS A 205 -10.43 5.68 3.81
CA LYS A 205 -9.57 5.53 2.62
C LYS A 205 -10.28 4.84 1.47
N SER A 206 -9.65 4.86 0.31
CA SER A 206 -9.91 3.93 -0.79
C SER A 206 -9.13 2.63 -0.59
N PHE A 207 -9.71 1.48 -0.89
CA PHE A 207 -9.01 0.20 -0.78
C PHE A 207 -9.46 -0.80 -1.85
N SER A 208 -8.63 -1.78 -2.16
CA SER A 208 -9.03 -2.92 -2.98
C SER A 208 -9.91 -3.85 -2.14
N LYS A 209 -11.19 -4.03 -2.55
CA LYS A 209 -12.17 -4.80 -1.79
C LYS A 209 -11.85 -6.29 -1.71
N GLU A 210 -11.09 -6.78 -2.69
CA GLU A 210 -10.74 -8.18 -2.83
C GLU A 210 -9.22 -8.36 -2.85
N TRP A 211 -8.76 -9.48 -2.33
CA TRP A 211 -7.38 -9.92 -2.50
C TRP A 211 -7.10 -10.20 -3.98
N ARG A 212 -5.94 -9.72 -4.45
CA ARG A 212 -5.40 -10.13 -5.75
C ARG A 212 -4.34 -11.18 -5.54
N GLU A 213 -4.31 -12.20 -6.41
CA GLU A 213 -3.17 -13.09 -6.46
C GLU A 213 -2.03 -12.41 -7.22
N LEU A 214 -0.86 -12.35 -6.57
CA LEU A 214 0.40 -11.88 -7.14
C LEU A 214 1.31 -13.09 -7.34
N THR A 215 1.65 -13.41 -8.59
CA THR A 215 2.60 -14.46 -8.95
C THR A 215 3.93 -13.85 -9.33
N LEU A 216 5.01 -14.27 -8.69
CA LEU A 216 6.37 -13.83 -9.01
C LEU A 216 6.94 -14.72 -10.12
N GLU A 217 7.47 -14.15 -11.19
CA GLU A 217 8.20 -14.89 -12.21
C GLU A 217 9.38 -15.66 -11.60
N ALA A 218 9.74 -16.82 -12.18
CA ALA A 218 10.81 -17.69 -11.69
C ALA A 218 12.24 -17.15 -12.00
#